data_a6f6b0c533c3c38648e56967a6f306c7
#
_entry.id   a6f6b0c533c3c38648e56967a6f306c7
#
_cell.length_a   1.000
_cell.length_b   1.000
_cell.length_c   1.000
_cell.angle_alpha   90.00
_cell.angle_beta   90.00
_cell.angle_gamma   90.00
#
_symmetry.space_group_name_H-M   'P 1'
#
loop_
_entity.id
_entity.type
_entity.pdbx_description
1 polymer ?
#
loop_
_entity_poly.entity_id
_entity_poly.type
_entity_poly.pdbx_seq_one_letter_code
_entity_poly.pdbx_strand_id
1 'polypeptide(L)'
;MKSITLFSLCCLFTLSIFAQSGKVYDELSLPSKLLKMERKYAIYLPPDYEQSQRSYPVLYLLHGAGDDQTGWVQFGEVLSITDKAIREGLATPMIIVMPDANTGRRGYFDDIKGDWPYESFFFNEFMPQIEKKYRIKSEKKFRAIAGLSMGGGGSFMYALHRPDLFAAACPLSAYIGPLSFESMKQSLPKSNPQLTDSVALNYYQKHNALSLFESMPDKDKKSIRWYIDCGDDDFLYEGNSLVHILMRKKEIPHEFRIHDGGHTWSYWRNALPQVLAFVSKGFHQY
;
A
#
# COMPACT_ATOMS: atom_id res chain seq x y z
N MET A 1 -69.75 -39.56 0.68
CA MET A 1 -68.71 -38.72 1.30
C MET A 1 -67.50 -38.82 0.41
N LYS A 2 -67.19 -37.76 -0.34
CA LYS A 2 -66.01 -37.73 -1.23
C LYS A 2 -64.92 -36.87 -0.51
N SER A 3 -63.81 -37.52 -0.12
CA SER A 3 -62.65 -36.86 0.48
C SER A 3 -61.85 -36.11 -0.59
N ILE A 4 -61.71 -34.81 -0.44
CA ILE A 4 -60.84 -33.97 -1.28
C ILE A 4 -59.51 -33.91 -0.59
N THR A 5 -58.47 -34.54 -1.18
CA THR A 5 -57.08 -34.46 -0.72
C THR A 5 -56.45 -33.16 -1.30
N LEU A 6 -56.19 -32.19 -0.44
CA LEU A 6 -55.54 -30.94 -0.80
C LEU A 6 -54.01 -31.17 -0.90
N PHE A 7 -53.47 -31.17 -2.10
CA PHE A 7 -52.02 -31.24 -2.35
C PHE A 7 -51.44 -29.83 -2.20
N SER A 8 -50.75 -29.58 -1.09
CA SER A 8 -50.01 -28.32 -0.87
C SER A 8 -48.69 -28.36 -1.63
N LEU A 9 -48.61 -27.63 -2.73
CA LEU A 9 -47.38 -27.45 -3.52
C LEU A 9 -46.50 -26.44 -2.83
N CYS A 10 -45.50 -26.90 -2.08
CA CYS A 10 -44.49 -26.05 -1.45
C CYS A 10 -43.46 -25.62 -2.51
N CYS A 11 -43.60 -24.42 -3.11
CA CYS A 11 -42.59 -23.85 -3.98
C CYS A 11 -41.38 -23.42 -3.14
N LEU A 12 -40.33 -24.23 -3.12
CA LEU A 12 -39.01 -23.85 -2.64
C LEU A 12 -38.40 -22.84 -3.61
N PHE A 13 -38.53 -21.56 -3.29
CA PHE A 13 -37.74 -20.51 -3.92
C PHE A 13 -36.29 -20.65 -3.43
N THR A 14 -35.44 -21.29 -4.23
CA THR A 14 -33.98 -21.18 -4.06
C THR A 14 -33.55 -19.77 -4.43
N LEU A 15 -33.43 -18.91 -3.44
CA LEU A 15 -32.72 -17.61 -3.58
C LEU A 15 -31.25 -17.94 -3.87
N SER A 16 -30.87 -17.90 -5.14
CA SER A 16 -29.46 -17.88 -5.52
C SER A 16 -28.87 -16.57 -4.99
N ILE A 17 -28.26 -16.61 -3.81
CA ILE A 17 -27.47 -15.50 -3.29
C ILE A 17 -26.21 -15.45 -4.17
N PHE A 18 -26.26 -14.67 -5.24
CA PHE A 18 -25.04 -14.29 -5.94
C PHE A 18 -24.19 -13.49 -4.95
N ALA A 19 -23.06 -14.06 -4.57
CA ALA A 19 -22.08 -13.32 -3.77
C ALA A 19 -21.69 -12.07 -4.57
N GLN A 20 -22.02 -10.92 -4.03
CA GLN A 20 -21.71 -9.66 -4.67
C GLN A 20 -20.19 -9.48 -4.73
N SER A 21 -19.65 -9.15 -5.91
CA SER A 21 -18.25 -8.88 -6.14
C SER A 21 -17.96 -7.38 -6.03
N GLY A 22 -16.77 -7.04 -5.59
CA GLY A 22 -16.25 -5.69 -5.69
C GLY A 22 -16.04 -5.26 -7.15
N LYS A 23 -15.69 -4.01 -7.34
CA LYS A 23 -15.43 -3.44 -8.67
C LYS A 23 -14.04 -2.83 -8.71
N VAL A 24 -13.33 -3.03 -9.81
CA VAL A 24 -12.08 -2.34 -10.10
C VAL A 24 -12.27 -1.39 -11.28
N TYR A 25 -11.74 -0.18 -11.15
CA TYR A 25 -11.62 0.80 -12.21
C TYR A 25 -10.14 1.17 -12.31
N ASP A 26 -9.49 0.93 -13.43
CA ASP A 26 -8.03 0.99 -13.61
C ASP A 26 -7.55 2.03 -14.64
N GLU A 27 -8.48 2.72 -15.30
CA GLU A 27 -8.20 3.79 -16.27
C GLU A 27 -8.59 5.19 -15.76
N LEU A 28 -8.55 5.38 -14.44
CA LEU A 28 -8.92 6.66 -13.86
C LEU A 28 -7.72 7.62 -13.86
N SER A 29 -8.00 8.92 -13.93
CA SER A 29 -6.99 9.95 -13.79
C SER A 29 -7.48 11.13 -12.94
N LEU A 30 -6.52 11.94 -12.51
CA LEU A 30 -6.75 13.23 -11.90
C LEU A 30 -5.63 14.20 -12.28
N PRO A 31 -5.94 15.50 -12.43
CA PRO A 31 -4.94 16.50 -12.74
C PRO A 31 -4.04 16.80 -11.55
N SER A 32 -2.75 16.98 -11.82
CA SER A 32 -1.77 17.46 -10.85
C SER A 32 -1.20 18.80 -11.28
N LYS A 33 -1.29 19.78 -10.41
CA LYS A 33 -0.63 21.09 -10.59
C LYS A 33 0.86 21.00 -10.27
N LEU A 34 1.24 20.21 -9.26
CA LEU A 34 2.62 20.01 -8.86
C LEU A 34 3.41 19.29 -9.93
N LEU A 35 2.88 18.22 -10.50
CA LEU A 35 3.54 17.45 -11.56
C LEU A 35 3.24 17.98 -12.97
N LYS A 36 2.32 18.92 -13.11
CA LYS A 36 1.91 19.54 -14.38
C LYS A 36 1.45 18.53 -15.43
N MET A 37 0.74 17.50 -15.00
CA MET A 37 0.24 16.43 -15.86
C MET A 37 -0.95 15.71 -15.23
N GLU A 38 -1.68 14.95 -16.03
CA GLU A 38 -2.64 13.96 -15.53
C GLU A 38 -1.88 12.79 -14.88
N ARG A 39 -2.35 12.36 -13.71
CA ARG A 39 -1.84 11.16 -13.02
C ARG A 39 -2.90 10.08 -12.98
N LYS A 40 -2.53 8.91 -13.46
CA LYS A 40 -3.41 7.74 -13.46
C LYS A 40 -3.50 7.09 -12.08
N TYR A 41 -4.59 6.40 -11.85
CA TYR A 41 -4.76 5.53 -10.69
C TYR A 41 -5.80 4.46 -10.99
N ALA A 42 -5.70 3.34 -10.27
CA ALA A 42 -6.77 2.35 -10.19
C ALA A 42 -7.40 2.38 -8.80
N ILE A 43 -8.64 1.90 -8.71
CA ILE A 43 -9.36 1.80 -7.45
C ILE A 43 -10.18 0.50 -7.40
N TYR A 44 -10.12 -0.18 -6.26
CA TYR A 44 -11.05 -1.24 -5.91
C TYR A 44 -12.10 -0.68 -4.95
N LEU A 45 -13.37 -0.92 -5.26
CA LEU A 45 -14.52 -0.60 -4.44
C LEU A 45 -15.14 -1.89 -3.88
N PRO A 46 -15.43 -1.99 -2.57
CA PRO A 46 -15.90 -3.23 -1.96
C PRO A 46 -17.31 -3.64 -2.46
N PRO A 47 -17.70 -4.91 -2.29
CA PRO A 47 -18.93 -5.46 -2.87
C PRO A 47 -20.20 -4.67 -2.58
N ASP A 48 -20.32 -4.10 -1.38
CA ASP A 48 -21.49 -3.35 -0.96
C ASP A 48 -21.41 -1.83 -1.22
N TYR A 49 -20.37 -1.36 -1.95
CA TYR A 49 -20.15 0.07 -2.15
C TYR A 49 -21.34 0.79 -2.78
N GLU A 50 -21.95 0.21 -3.82
CA GLU A 50 -23.06 0.84 -4.55
C GLU A 50 -24.39 0.84 -3.75
N GLN A 51 -24.60 -0.14 -2.87
CA GLN A 51 -25.83 -0.29 -2.07
C GLN A 51 -25.77 0.41 -0.72
N SER A 52 -24.57 0.71 -0.24
CA SER A 52 -24.34 1.35 1.06
C SER A 52 -24.05 2.83 0.89
N GLN A 53 -24.46 3.63 1.89
CA GLN A 53 -24.06 5.03 2.02
C GLN A 53 -22.93 5.24 3.04
N ARG A 54 -22.41 4.14 3.62
CA ARG A 54 -21.33 4.20 4.61
C ARG A 54 -20.01 4.62 3.99
N SER A 55 -19.12 5.17 4.82
CA SER A 55 -17.71 5.39 4.46
C SER A 55 -16.85 4.20 4.86
N TYR A 56 -15.78 3.96 4.11
CA TYR A 56 -14.90 2.81 4.22
C TYR A 56 -13.49 3.21 4.66
N PRO A 57 -12.76 2.34 5.36
CA PRO A 57 -11.31 2.45 5.49
C PRO A 57 -10.65 2.43 4.11
N VAL A 58 -9.43 2.93 4.03
CA VAL A 58 -8.64 2.95 2.79
C VAL A 58 -7.28 2.31 2.97
N LEU A 59 -6.90 1.52 1.98
CA LEU A 59 -5.55 1.02 1.75
C LEU A 59 -4.98 1.67 0.49
N TYR A 60 -3.90 2.43 0.62
CA TYR A 60 -3.09 2.88 -0.52
C TYR A 60 -2.10 1.76 -0.84
N LEU A 61 -2.19 1.18 -2.04
CA LEU A 61 -1.45 -0.01 -2.46
C LEU A 61 -0.52 0.34 -3.62
N LEU A 62 0.77 0.40 -3.35
CA LEU A 62 1.80 0.93 -4.24
C LEU A 62 2.42 -0.18 -5.10
N HIS A 63 2.61 0.07 -6.40
CA HIS A 63 3.23 -0.87 -7.35
C HIS A 63 4.78 -0.82 -7.31
N GLY A 64 5.43 -1.77 -7.97
CA GLY A 64 6.87 -1.86 -8.11
C GLY A 64 7.46 -1.06 -9.27
N ALA A 65 8.78 -1.02 -9.38
CA ALA A 65 9.46 -0.39 -10.50
C ALA A 65 9.12 -1.12 -11.81
N GLY A 66 8.81 -0.35 -12.85
CA GLY A 66 8.43 -0.88 -14.17
C GLY A 66 6.94 -1.16 -14.35
N ASP A 67 6.15 -1.16 -13.26
CA ASP A 67 4.69 -1.24 -13.30
C ASP A 67 4.04 0.14 -13.27
N ASP A 68 2.72 0.15 -13.30
CA ASP A 68 1.86 1.32 -13.16
C ASP A 68 0.65 1.01 -12.25
N GLN A 69 -0.40 1.83 -12.30
CA GLN A 69 -1.62 1.64 -11.52
C GLN A 69 -2.32 0.29 -11.78
N THR A 70 -2.03 -0.36 -12.90
CA THR A 70 -2.68 -1.63 -13.28
C THR A 70 -1.95 -2.88 -12.75
N GLY A 71 -0.71 -2.76 -12.26
CA GLY A 71 0.11 -3.89 -11.85
C GLY A 71 -0.57 -4.80 -10.82
N TRP A 72 -1.14 -4.22 -9.76
CA TRP A 72 -1.92 -4.98 -8.76
C TRP A 72 -3.23 -5.55 -9.32
N VAL A 73 -3.79 -4.93 -10.36
CA VAL A 73 -5.01 -5.42 -11.02
C VAL A 73 -4.69 -6.62 -11.90
N GLN A 74 -3.71 -6.48 -12.80
CA GLN A 74 -3.40 -7.46 -13.83
C GLN A 74 -2.58 -8.64 -13.30
N PHE A 75 -1.56 -8.35 -12.49
CA PHE A 75 -0.62 -9.36 -12.01
C PHE A 75 -0.84 -9.69 -10.53
N GLY A 76 -1.36 -8.75 -9.75
CA GLY A 76 -1.59 -8.89 -8.31
C GLY A 76 -2.95 -9.49 -7.95
N GLU A 77 -3.86 -9.65 -8.90
CA GLU A 77 -5.21 -10.24 -8.71
C GLU A 77 -5.99 -9.57 -7.56
N VAL A 78 -5.81 -8.26 -7.39
CA VAL A 78 -6.35 -7.51 -6.23
C VAL A 78 -7.86 -7.71 -6.04
N LEU A 79 -8.64 -7.78 -7.13
CA LEU A 79 -10.08 -7.97 -7.08
C LEU A 79 -10.45 -9.32 -6.43
N SER A 80 -9.96 -10.42 -7.01
CA SER A 80 -10.32 -11.77 -6.58
C SER A 80 -9.83 -12.07 -5.17
N ILE A 81 -8.62 -11.63 -4.83
CA ILE A 81 -8.01 -11.82 -3.51
C ILE A 81 -8.77 -11.03 -2.44
N THR A 82 -9.08 -9.75 -2.74
CA THR A 82 -9.78 -8.89 -1.76
C THR A 82 -11.22 -9.36 -1.54
N ASP A 83 -11.94 -9.68 -2.60
CA ASP A 83 -13.31 -10.22 -2.49
C ASP A 83 -13.34 -11.54 -1.70
N LYS A 84 -12.37 -12.42 -1.94
CA LYS A 84 -12.24 -13.66 -1.17
C LYS A 84 -11.97 -13.37 0.30
N ALA A 85 -11.02 -12.49 0.61
CA ALA A 85 -10.68 -12.15 1.99
C ALA A 85 -11.86 -11.53 2.75
N ILE A 86 -12.64 -10.66 2.09
CA ILE A 86 -13.86 -10.07 2.67
C ILE A 86 -14.94 -11.14 2.91
N ARG A 87 -15.20 -11.98 1.92
CA ARG A 87 -16.22 -13.06 2.02
C ARG A 87 -15.89 -14.07 3.11
N GLU A 88 -14.62 -14.38 3.31
CA GLU A 88 -14.15 -15.31 4.35
C GLU A 88 -14.02 -14.65 5.73
N GLY A 89 -14.31 -13.35 5.85
CA GLY A 89 -14.19 -12.60 7.12
C GLY A 89 -12.77 -12.33 7.56
N LEU A 90 -11.77 -12.52 6.68
CA LEU A 90 -10.36 -12.22 6.93
C LEU A 90 -10.07 -10.71 6.81
N ALA A 91 -10.82 -10.04 5.96
CA ALA A 91 -10.70 -8.60 5.75
C ALA A 91 -12.04 -7.88 5.91
N THR A 92 -11.98 -6.66 6.43
CA THR A 92 -13.14 -5.75 6.41
C THR A 92 -13.31 -5.14 5.03
N PRO A 93 -14.53 -4.87 4.56
CA PRO A 93 -14.73 -4.09 3.35
C PRO A 93 -13.99 -2.75 3.42
N MET A 94 -13.11 -2.51 2.47
CA MET A 94 -12.27 -1.31 2.36
C MET A 94 -12.15 -0.86 0.91
N ILE A 95 -11.81 0.39 0.69
CA ILE A 95 -11.39 0.92 -0.60
C ILE A 95 -9.89 0.68 -0.74
N ILE A 96 -9.43 0.19 -1.92
CA ILE A 96 -8.00 0.08 -2.22
C ILE A 96 -7.69 1.04 -3.37
N VAL A 97 -6.71 1.92 -3.17
CA VAL A 97 -6.30 2.94 -4.14
C VAL A 97 -4.89 2.65 -4.60
N MET A 98 -4.71 2.52 -5.90
CA MET A 98 -3.44 2.15 -6.54
C MET A 98 -2.98 3.30 -7.46
N PRO A 99 -2.13 4.23 -6.94
CA PRO A 99 -1.62 5.34 -7.75
C PRO A 99 -0.54 4.86 -8.73
N ASP A 100 -0.43 5.54 -9.87
CA ASP A 100 0.67 5.36 -10.81
C ASP A 100 1.86 6.26 -10.46
N ALA A 101 3.03 5.67 -10.18
CA ALA A 101 4.30 6.36 -10.00
C ALA A 101 5.28 6.14 -11.16
N ASN A 102 4.83 5.53 -12.26
CA ASN A 102 5.65 5.24 -13.43
C ASN A 102 5.52 6.36 -14.49
N THR A 103 6.49 7.22 -14.55
CA THR A 103 6.50 8.37 -15.47
C THR A 103 7.82 8.52 -16.22
N GLY A 104 8.59 7.44 -16.34
CA GLY A 104 9.97 7.48 -16.81
C GLY A 104 10.93 8.08 -15.77
N ARG A 105 10.42 8.56 -14.65
CA ARG A 105 11.16 8.95 -13.44
C ARG A 105 10.92 7.93 -12.36
N ARG A 106 11.84 7.81 -11.43
CA ARG A 106 11.77 6.73 -10.44
C ARG A 106 11.07 7.21 -9.17
N GLY A 107 10.09 6.43 -8.76
CA GLY A 107 9.67 6.28 -7.40
C GLY A 107 8.65 7.27 -6.90
N TYR A 108 8.32 7.03 -5.66
CA TYR A 108 7.28 7.68 -4.88
C TYR A 108 7.78 8.93 -4.14
N PHE A 109 9.02 9.37 -4.37
CA PHE A 109 9.65 10.45 -3.61
C PHE A 109 9.74 11.74 -4.41
N ASP A 110 9.95 12.83 -3.70
CA ASP A 110 10.40 14.05 -4.33
C ASP A 110 11.86 13.85 -4.80
N ASP A 111 12.12 14.11 -6.07
CA ASP A 111 13.45 13.91 -6.65
C ASP A 111 14.48 14.85 -6.02
N ILE A 112 15.70 14.35 -5.82
CA ILE A 112 16.80 15.13 -5.24
C ILE A 112 17.10 16.42 -6.01
N LYS A 113 16.76 16.49 -7.30
CA LYS A 113 16.93 17.70 -8.14
C LYS A 113 15.79 18.70 -7.97
N GLY A 114 14.71 18.31 -7.27
CA GLY A 114 13.55 19.15 -7.03
C GLY A 114 12.62 19.36 -8.24
N ASP A 115 12.84 18.65 -9.33
CA ASP A 115 12.04 18.76 -10.55
C ASP A 115 10.92 17.72 -10.69
N TRP A 116 10.81 16.79 -9.72
CA TRP A 116 9.80 15.76 -9.65
C TRP A 116 9.26 15.61 -8.23
N PRO A 117 8.28 16.43 -7.80
CA PRO A 117 7.75 16.44 -6.43
C PRO A 117 6.61 15.40 -6.27
N TYR A 118 6.90 14.09 -6.40
CA TYR A 118 5.87 13.06 -6.39
C TYR A 118 5.28 12.81 -4.99
N GLU A 119 6.10 12.78 -3.95
CA GLU A 119 5.63 12.66 -2.58
C GLU A 119 4.76 13.85 -2.18
N SER A 120 5.21 15.06 -2.52
CA SER A 120 4.43 16.29 -2.34
C SER A 120 3.09 16.23 -3.09
N PHE A 121 3.06 15.71 -4.32
CA PHE A 121 1.84 15.47 -5.06
C PHE A 121 0.92 14.47 -4.33
N PHE A 122 1.48 13.34 -3.86
CA PHE A 122 0.70 12.31 -3.20
C PHE A 122 -0.04 12.85 -1.98
N PHE A 123 0.63 13.59 -1.11
CA PHE A 123 0.04 14.10 0.12
C PHE A 123 -0.81 15.36 -0.07
N ASN A 124 -0.42 16.27 -0.96
CA ASN A 124 -1.06 17.58 -1.07
C ASN A 124 -2.14 17.63 -2.15
N GLU A 125 -2.13 16.73 -3.13
CA GLU A 125 -3.11 16.70 -4.21
C GLU A 125 -3.84 15.37 -4.32
N PHE A 126 -3.12 14.24 -4.41
CA PHE A 126 -3.71 12.93 -4.69
C PHE A 126 -4.64 12.45 -3.56
N MET A 127 -4.11 12.27 -2.34
CA MET A 127 -4.92 11.81 -1.21
C MET A 127 -6.16 12.70 -0.97
N PRO A 128 -6.04 14.04 -0.88
CA PRO A 128 -7.21 14.90 -0.66
C PRO A 128 -8.27 14.80 -1.76
N GLN A 129 -7.86 14.69 -3.03
CA GLN A 129 -8.81 14.53 -4.14
C GLN A 129 -9.52 13.17 -4.10
N ILE A 130 -8.79 12.09 -3.82
CA ILE A 130 -9.34 10.74 -3.68
C ILE A 130 -10.32 10.69 -2.50
N GLU A 131 -9.94 11.18 -1.34
CA GLU A 131 -10.79 11.15 -0.14
C GLU A 131 -12.03 12.05 -0.26
N LYS A 132 -11.98 13.10 -1.07
CA LYS A 132 -13.14 13.91 -1.40
C LYS A 132 -14.07 13.21 -2.41
N LYS A 133 -13.51 12.45 -3.35
CA LYS A 133 -14.25 11.82 -4.45
C LYS A 133 -14.99 10.55 -4.02
N TYR A 134 -14.40 9.79 -3.09
CA TYR A 134 -14.92 8.51 -2.64
C TYR A 134 -15.33 8.55 -1.17
N ARG A 135 -16.22 7.65 -0.75
CA ARG A 135 -16.67 7.54 0.64
C ARG A 135 -15.61 6.89 1.53
N ILE A 136 -14.55 7.63 1.82
CA ILE A 136 -13.41 7.22 2.64
C ILE A 136 -13.54 7.82 4.04
N LYS A 137 -13.18 7.03 5.06
CA LYS A 137 -12.96 7.52 6.42
C LYS A 137 -11.56 8.11 6.49
N SER A 138 -11.47 9.44 6.63
CA SER A 138 -10.20 10.18 6.48
C SER A 138 -9.42 10.35 7.80
N GLU A 139 -9.75 9.65 8.86
CA GLU A 139 -8.94 9.65 10.09
C GLU A 139 -7.80 8.64 10.01
N LYS A 140 -6.68 8.93 10.68
CA LYS A 140 -5.48 8.09 10.74
C LYS A 140 -5.80 6.60 10.93
N LYS A 141 -6.66 6.27 11.90
CA LYS A 141 -6.99 4.89 12.26
C LYS A 141 -7.61 4.06 11.12
N PHE A 142 -8.14 4.72 10.09
CA PHE A 142 -8.76 4.09 8.93
C PHE A 142 -7.92 4.16 7.66
N ARG A 143 -6.68 4.66 7.75
CA ARG A 143 -5.74 4.69 6.63
C ARG A 143 -4.61 3.70 6.84
N ALA A 144 -4.33 2.92 5.82
CA ALA A 144 -3.16 2.06 5.73
C ALA A 144 -2.44 2.27 4.40
N ILE A 145 -1.17 1.91 4.37
CA ILE A 145 -0.35 1.92 3.18
C ILE A 145 0.37 0.59 3.04
N ALA A 146 0.44 0.06 1.83
CA ALA A 146 1.20 -1.13 1.51
C ALA A 146 1.81 -0.99 0.11
N GLY A 147 2.76 -1.82 -0.22
CA GLY A 147 3.32 -1.85 -1.56
C GLY A 147 4.46 -2.83 -1.68
N LEU A 148 4.80 -3.17 -2.90
CA LEU A 148 5.87 -4.11 -3.20
C LEU A 148 7.10 -3.39 -3.78
N SER A 149 8.31 -3.91 -3.50
CA SER A 149 9.56 -3.44 -4.12
C SER A 149 9.77 -1.94 -3.94
N MET A 150 9.79 -1.16 -5.03
CA MET A 150 9.77 0.30 -5.03
C MET A 150 8.61 0.85 -4.19
N GLY A 151 7.41 0.29 -4.32
CA GLY A 151 6.24 0.65 -3.53
C GLY A 151 6.33 0.19 -2.07
N GLY A 152 7.06 -0.88 -1.79
CA GLY A 152 7.42 -1.26 -0.42
C GLY A 152 8.29 -0.20 0.26
N GLY A 153 9.29 0.32 -0.47
CA GLY A 153 10.07 1.48 -0.04
C GLY A 153 9.20 2.73 0.15
N GLY A 154 8.30 3.00 -0.79
CA GLY A 154 7.31 4.07 -0.68
C GLY A 154 6.44 3.94 0.58
N SER A 155 6.02 2.72 0.92
CA SER A 155 5.22 2.45 2.12
C SER A 155 5.99 2.74 3.41
N PHE A 156 7.28 2.40 3.49
CA PHE A 156 8.13 2.80 4.61
C PHE A 156 8.23 4.31 4.73
N MET A 157 8.63 4.97 3.63
CA MET A 157 8.90 6.41 3.64
C MET A 157 7.64 7.23 3.96
N TYR A 158 6.53 6.94 3.30
CA TYR A 158 5.29 7.69 3.52
C TYR A 158 4.78 7.55 4.96
N ALA A 159 4.85 6.35 5.53
CA ALA A 159 4.47 6.15 6.91
C ALA A 159 5.44 6.82 7.89
N LEU A 160 6.74 6.81 7.62
CA LEU A 160 7.75 7.45 8.45
C LEU A 160 7.75 8.99 8.32
N HIS A 161 7.51 9.53 7.13
CA HIS A 161 7.42 10.99 6.92
C HIS A 161 6.10 11.56 7.48
N ARG A 162 5.02 10.78 7.42
CA ARG A 162 3.69 11.21 7.86
C ARG A 162 3.07 10.22 8.84
N PRO A 163 3.70 10.04 10.02
CA PRO A 163 3.16 9.14 11.06
C PRO A 163 1.81 9.59 11.59
N ASP A 164 1.39 10.82 11.32
CA ASP A 164 0.08 11.38 11.63
C ASP A 164 -1.03 10.86 10.70
N LEU A 165 -0.70 10.33 9.52
CA LEU A 165 -1.69 9.95 8.50
C LEU A 165 -2.03 8.46 8.48
N PHE A 166 -1.10 7.57 8.78
CA PHE A 166 -1.28 6.13 8.62
C PHE A 166 -1.25 5.38 9.96
N ALA A 167 -2.25 4.52 10.18
CA ALA A 167 -2.28 3.62 11.33
C ALA A 167 -1.47 2.33 11.10
N ALA A 168 -1.29 1.93 9.84
CA ALA A 168 -0.56 0.73 9.47
C ALA A 168 0.23 0.93 8.18
N ALA A 169 1.41 0.29 8.11
CA ALA A 169 2.22 0.20 6.91
C ALA A 169 2.69 -1.25 6.69
N CYS A 170 2.54 -1.72 5.44
CA CYS A 170 2.85 -3.09 5.06
C CYS A 170 3.81 -3.12 3.86
N PRO A 171 5.11 -2.83 4.06
CA PRO A 171 6.12 -2.97 3.01
C PRO A 171 6.39 -4.44 2.67
N LEU A 172 6.30 -4.79 1.38
CA LEU A 172 6.56 -6.11 0.85
C LEU A 172 7.81 -6.07 -0.03
N SER A 173 8.76 -6.97 0.18
CA SER A 173 10.01 -7.01 -0.62
C SER A 173 10.59 -5.61 -0.82
N ALA A 174 10.69 -4.82 0.23
CA ALA A 174 10.85 -3.37 0.13
C ALA A 174 12.25 -2.95 -0.29
N TYR A 175 12.33 -2.06 -1.28
CA TYR A 175 13.56 -1.31 -1.52
C TYR A 175 13.71 -0.20 -0.47
N ILE A 176 14.54 -0.42 0.52
CA ILE A 176 14.71 0.49 1.68
C ILE A 176 15.60 1.72 1.41
N GLY A 177 16.06 1.88 0.18
CA GLY A 177 17.12 2.79 -0.22
C GLY A 177 18.49 2.09 -0.28
N PRO A 178 19.55 2.79 -0.70
CA PRO A 178 20.92 2.27 -0.66
C PRO A 178 21.32 1.89 0.76
N LEU A 179 22.02 0.76 0.94
CA LEU A 179 22.41 0.26 2.27
C LEU A 179 23.44 1.15 2.98
N SER A 180 24.15 2.00 2.23
CA SER A 180 25.07 2.97 2.79
C SER A 180 25.06 4.29 2.01
N PHE A 181 25.48 5.36 2.65
CA PHE A 181 25.65 6.66 1.98
C PHE A 181 26.69 6.59 0.86
N GLU A 182 27.77 5.83 1.03
CA GLU A 182 28.79 5.65 0.01
C GLU A 182 28.26 4.97 -1.26
N SER A 183 27.42 3.94 -1.11
CA SER A 183 26.77 3.32 -2.28
C SER A 183 25.78 4.27 -2.98
N MET A 184 25.10 5.12 -2.24
CA MET A 184 24.28 6.17 -2.83
C MET A 184 25.13 7.16 -3.64
N LYS A 185 26.24 7.65 -3.08
CA LYS A 185 27.15 8.60 -3.76
C LYS A 185 27.67 8.05 -5.09
N GLN A 186 28.00 6.76 -5.13
CA GLN A 186 28.45 6.09 -6.36
C GLN A 186 27.39 6.08 -7.46
N SER A 187 26.10 6.08 -7.10
CA SER A 187 24.98 6.07 -8.05
C SER A 187 24.56 7.49 -8.52
N LEU A 188 25.04 8.55 -7.88
CA LEU A 188 24.68 9.91 -8.24
C LEU A 188 25.45 10.39 -9.49
N PRO A 189 24.81 11.21 -10.35
CA PRO A 189 25.50 11.82 -11.49
C PRO A 189 26.64 12.74 -11.02
N LYS A 190 27.87 12.41 -11.40
CA LYS A 190 29.07 13.20 -11.03
C LYS A 190 29.09 14.61 -11.63
N SER A 191 28.27 14.87 -12.64
CA SER A 191 28.29 16.12 -13.43
C SER A 191 27.33 17.21 -12.89
N ASN A 192 26.61 16.97 -11.79
CA ASN A 192 25.69 17.98 -11.26
C ASN A 192 26.31 18.75 -10.09
N PRO A 193 26.72 20.01 -10.28
CA PRO A 193 27.38 20.82 -9.24
C PRO A 193 26.46 21.17 -8.05
N GLN A 194 25.16 21.00 -8.19
CA GLN A 194 24.18 21.23 -7.11
C GLN A 194 24.08 20.04 -6.14
N LEU A 195 24.56 18.87 -6.54
CA LEU A 195 24.57 17.66 -5.71
C LEU A 195 25.83 17.59 -4.85
N THR A 196 25.96 18.51 -3.90
CA THR A 196 27.03 18.46 -2.90
C THR A 196 26.85 17.23 -1.98
N ASP A 197 27.94 16.80 -1.34
CA ASP A 197 27.89 15.71 -0.34
C ASP A 197 26.88 15.99 0.77
N SER A 198 26.71 17.24 1.20
CA SER A 198 25.73 17.64 2.20
C SER A 198 24.29 17.47 1.71
N VAL A 199 23.99 17.84 0.47
CA VAL A 199 22.67 17.65 -0.15
C VAL A 199 22.37 16.16 -0.30
N ALA A 200 23.34 15.41 -0.79
CA ALA A 200 23.21 13.95 -0.96
C ALA A 200 23.01 13.24 0.39
N LEU A 201 23.76 13.60 1.43
CA LEU A 201 23.62 13.02 2.76
C LEU A 201 22.25 13.32 3.37
N ASN A 202 21.78 14.56 3.27
CA ASN A 202 20.44 14.93 3.76
C ASN A 202 19.33 14.15 3.02
N TYR A 203 19.48 14.00 1.71
CA TYR A 203 18.53 13.21 0.91
C TYR A 203 18.55 11.73 1.33
N TYR A 204 19.74 11.13 1.49
CA TYR A 204 19.91 9.77 1.98
C TYR A 204 19.23 9.57 3.34
N GLN A 205 19.51 10.45 4.29
CA GLN A 205 18.94 10.36 5.64
C GLN A 205 17.41 10.42 5.64
N LYS A 206 16.83 11.17 4.72
CA LYS A 206 15.37 11.30 4.58
C LYS A 206 14.71 10.16 3.79
N HIS A 207 15.46 9.46 2.92
CA HIS A 207 14.91 8.47 2.01
C HIS A 207 15.52 7.07 2.18
N ASN A 208 16.04 6.79 3.38
CA ASN A 208 16.54 5.48 3.77
C ASN A 208 15.84 5.02 5.05
N ALA A 209 15.22 3.84 5.01
CA ALA A 209 14.42 3.34 6.14
C ALA A 209 15.27 3.17 7.40
N LEU A 210 16.51 2.67 7.29
CA LEU A 210 17.39 2.50 8.45
C LEU A 210 17.70 3.85 9.10
N SER A 211 18.05 4.87 8.31
CA SER A 211 18.31 6.21 8.79
C SER A 211 17.12 6.82 9.52
N LEU A 212 15.92 6.65 8.97
CA LEU A 212 14.70 7.16 9.59
C LEU A 212 14.35 6.40 10.88
N PHE A 213 14.46 5.08 10.92
CA PHE A 213 14.26 4.31 12.14
C PHE A 213 15.29 4.64 13.21
N GLU A 214 16.51 5.06 12.83
CA GLU A 214 17.50 5.55 13.78
C GLU A 214 17.14 6.94 14.35
N SER A 215 16.78 7.90 13.50
CA SER A 215 16.72 9.31 13.86
C SER A 215 15.35 9.82 14.32
N MET A 216 14.26 9.21 13.90
CA MET A 216 12.91 9.67 14.24
C MET A 216 12.56 9.43 15.73
N PRO A 217 11.67 10.26 16.31
CA PRO A 217 11.16 10.03 17.66
C PRO A 217 10.45 8.67 17.79
N ASP A 218 10.69 7.96 18.88
CA ASP A 218 10.11 6.63 19.15
C ASP A 218 8.58 6.66 19.15
N LYS A 219 7.98 7.72 19.72
CA LYS A 219 6.50 7.88 19.73
C LYS A 219 5.90 7.81 18.32
N ASP A 220 6.57 8.37 17.32
CA ASP A 220 6.07 8.42 15.94
C ASP A 220 6.20 7.05 15.28
N LYS A 221 7.37 6.41 15.38
CA LYS A 221 7.62 5.05 14.86
C LYS A 221 6.69 4.01 15.49
N LYS A 222 6.46 4.10 16.82
CA LYS A 222 5.58 3.19 17.58
C LYS A 222 4.09 3.51 17.41
N SER A 223 3.75 4.65 16.82
CA SER A 223 2.34 5.03 16.53
C SER A 223 1.77 4.35 15.29
N ILE A 224 2.60 3.62 14.54
CA ILE A 224 2.27 2.90 13.32
C ILE A 224 2.39 1.40 13.59
N ARG A 225 1.43 0.63 13.11
CA ARG A 225 1.51 -0.83 13.09
C ARG A 225 2.27 -1.26 11.84
N TRP A 226 3.32 -2.04 12.01
CA TRP A 226 4.21 -2.47 10.92
C TRP A 226 4.05 -3.95 10.62
N TYR A 227 3.87 -4.28 9.34
CA TYR A 227 3.92 -5.62 8.80
C TYR A 227 4.92 -5.64 7.64
N ILE A 228 6.04 -6.31 7.83
CA ILE A 228 7.15 -6.38 6.87
C ILE A 228 7.22 -7.81 6.36
N ASP A 229 7.27 -8.00 5.04
CA ASP A 229 7.27 -9.31 4.42
C ASP A 229 8.26 -9.34 3.25
N CYS A 230 9.14 -10.34 3.20
CA CYS A 230 10.14 -10.49 2.15
C CYS A 230 10.44 -11.99 1.94
N GLY A 231 10.52 -12.42 0.69
CA GLY A 231 10.89 -13.80 0.37
C GLY A 231 12.34 -14.12 0.77
N ASP A 232 12.62 -15.37 1.09
CA ASP A 232 13.96 -15.85 1.43
C ASP A 232 14.91 -15.84 0.23
N ASP A 233 14.39 -16.01 -0.99
CA ASP A 233 15.11 -15.91 -2.26
C ASP A 233 15.04 -14.51 -2.91
N ASP A 234 14.48 -13.51 -2.21
CA ASP A 234 14.34 -12.15 -2.72
C ASP A 234 15.68 -11.39 -2.62
N PHE A 235 16.14 -10.79 -3.72
CA PHE A 235 17.39 -10.04 -3.73
C PHE A 235 17.42 -8.81 -2.82
N LEU A 236 16.26 -8.36 -2.30
CA LEU A 236 16.14 -7.28 -1.30
C LEU A 236 16.09 -7.80 0.13
N TYR A 237 16.32 -9.09 0.36
CA TYR A 237 16.25 -9.73 1.68
C TYR A 237 17.13 -9.04 2.73
N GLU A 238 18.34 -8.60 2.33
CA GLU A 238 19.30 -7.98 3.25
C GLU A 238 18.73 -6.71 3.87
N GLY A 239 18.24 -5.79 3.05
CA GLY A 239 17.65 -4.53 3.51
C GLY A 239 16.47 -4.73 4.44
N ASN A 240 15.54 -5.63 4.09
CA ASN A 240 14.37 -5.94 4.91
C ASN A 240 14.76 -6.59 6.24
N SER A 241 15.77 -7.46 6.24
CA SER A 241 16.32 -8.08 7.45
C SER A 241 17.00 -7.07 8.36
N LEU A 242 17.78 -6.13 7.80
CA LEU A 242 18.43 -5.07 8.56
C LEU A 242 17.40 -4.15 9.25
N VAL A 243 16.31 -3.79 8.57
CA VAL A 243 15.21 -3.04 9.17
C VAL A 243 14.59 -3.82 10.33
N HIS A 244 14.30 -5.11 10.15
CA HIS A 244 13.80 -5.97 11.23
C HIS A 244 14.73 -5.97 12.44
N ILE A 245 16.03 -6.21 12.23
CA ILE A 245 17.05 -6.24 13.31
C ILE A 245 17.08 -4.89 14.03
N LEU A 246 17.05 -3.77 13.30
CA LEU A 246 17.06 -2.43 13.87
C LEU A 246 15.81 -2.17 14.70
N MET A 247 14.63 -2.49 14.17
CA MET A 247 13.36 -2.33 14.88
C MET A 247 13.31 -3.17 16.17
N ARG A 248 13.86 -4.41 16.14
CA ARG A 248 14.01 -5.24 17.35
C ARG A 248 14.90 -4.58 18.39
N LYS A 249 16.07 -4.06 17.99
CA LYS A 249 17.00 -3.37 18.89
C LYS A 249 16.39 -2.11 19.52
N LYS A 250 15.51 -1.43 18.79
CA LYS A 250 14.82 -0.20 19.26
C LYS A 250 13.46 -0.46 19.90
N GLU A 251 13.11 -1.72 20.12
CA GLU A 251 11.83 -2.12 20.73
C GLU A 251 10.62 -1.50 20.01
N ILE A 252 10.67 -1.43 18.67
CA ILE A 252 9.56 -1.01 17.83
C ILE A 252 8.71 -2.24 17.52
N PRO A 253 7.43 -2.27 17.96
CA PRO A 253 6.54 -3.40 17.67
C PRO A 253 6.29 -3.55 16.17
N HIS A 254 6.49 -4.76 15.65
CA HIS A 254 6.24 -5.08 14.24
C HIS A 254 6.04 -6.58 14.04
N GLU A 255 5.37 -6.94 12.96
CA GLU A 255 5.37 -8.29 12.43
C GLU A 255 6.39 -8.38 11.30
N PHE A 256 7.23 -9.41 11.30
CA PHE A 256 8.17 -9.71 10.22
C PHE A 256 7.91 -11.12 9.71
N ARG A 257 7.76 -11.27 8.41
CA ARG A 257 7.51 -12.55 7.76
C ARG A 257 8.59 -12.82 6.71
N ILE A 258 9.02 -14.06 6.68
CA ILE A 258 9.86 -14.63 5.63
C ILE A 258 9.14 -15.89 5.16
N HIS A 259 8.83 -15.96 3.87
CA HIS A 259 8.23 -17.12 3.24
C HIS A 259 9.11 -17.58 2.07
N ASP A 260 8.96 -18.84 1.66
CA ASP A 260 9.61 -19.39 0.47
C ASP A 260 9.21 -18.59 -0.77
N GLY A 261 10.19 -18.11 -1.52
CA GLY A 261 10.02 -17.40 -2.79
C GLY A 261 10.85 -16.14 -2.95
N GLY A 262 10.86 -15.66 -4.18
CA GLY A 262 11.67 -14.51 -4.60
C GLY A 262 10.84 -13.28 -4.98
N HIS A 263 11.47 -12.35 -5.68
CA HIS A 263 10.92 -11.04 -6.09
C HIS A 263 9.93 -11.18 -7.25
N THR A 264 8.76 -11.76 -7.00
CA THR A 264 7.80 -12.15 -8.04
C THR A 264 6.35 -11.83 -7.65
N TRP A 265 5.50 -11.67 -8.67
CA TRP A 265 4.06 -11.48 -8.48
C TRP A 265 3.38 -12.67 -7.79
N SER A 266 3.86 -13.90 -7.98
CA SER A 266 3.33 -15.06 -7.26
C SER A 266 3.55 -14.93 -5.75
N TYR A 267 4.71 -14.45 -5.32
CA TYR A 267 4.98 -14.16 -3.93
C TYR A 267 4.02 -13.09 -3.37
N TRP A 268 3.89 -11.97 -4.05
CA TRP A 268 3.06 -10.85 -3.57
C TRP A 268 1.57 -11.14 -3.57
N ARG A 269 1.07 -11.98 -4.51
CA ARG A 269 -0.31 -12.49 -4.45
C ARG A 269 -0.57 -13.31 -3.18
N ASN A 270 0.41 -14.11 -2.75
CA ASN A 270 0.30 -14.90 -1.52
C ASN A 270 0.42 -14.03 -0.26
N ALA A 271 1.16 -12.92 -0.30
CA ALA A 271 1.30 -11.96 0.80
C ALA A 271 0.07 -11.05 0.95
N LEU A 272 -0.62 -10.69 -0.13
CA LEU A 272 -1.73 -9.72 -0.10
C LEU A 272 -2.86 -10.09 0.89
N PRO A 273 -3.34 -11.35 1.00
CA PRO A 273 -4.33 -11.71 2.01
C PRO A 273 -3.88 -11.41 3.44
N GLN A 274 -2.61 -11.60 3.73
CA GLN A 274 -2.01 -11.31 5.05
C GLN A 274 -2.00 -9.80 5.33
N VAL A 275 -1.65 -8.99 4.32
CA VAL A 275 -1.73 -7.52 4.39
C VAL A 275 -3.17 -7.09 4.69
N LEU A 276 -4.15 -7.59 3.93
CA LEU A 276 -5.56 -7.26 4.11
C LEU A 276 -6.07 -7.62 5.52
N ALA A 277 -5.69 -8.80 6.02
CA ALA A 277 -6.03 -9.22 7.38
C ALA A 277 -5.37 -8.33 8.44
N PHE A 278 -4.08 -8.00 8.26
CA PHE A 278 -3.34 -7.15 9.19
C PHE A 278 -3.93 -5.74 9.30
N VAL A 279 -4.20 -5.08 8.18
CA VAL A 279 -4.76 -3.72 8.19
C VAL A 279 -6.19 -3.72 8.74
N SER A 280 -6.99 -4.74 8.43
CA SER A 280 -8.36 -4.89 8.93
C SER A 280 -8.43 -4.97 10.46
N LYS A 281 -7.52 -5.70 11.11
CA LYS A 281 -7.39 -5.71 12.57
C LYS A 281 -7.18 -4.30 13.12
N GLY A 282 -6.36 -3.48 12.46
CA GLY A 282 -6.12 -2.09 12.85
C GLY A 282 -7.34 -1.20 12.72
N PHE A 283 -8.16 -1.39 11.70
CA PHE A 283 -9.37 -0.61 11.47
C PHE A 283 -10.45 -0.85 12.54
N HIS A 284 -10.39 -1.97 13.26
CA HIS A 284 -11.33 -2.33 14.33
C HIS A 284 -10.78 -2.12 15.74
N GLN A 285 -9.48 -1.84 15.92
CA GLN A 285 -8.91 -1.55 17.24
C GLN A 285 -9.31 -0.13 17.67
N TYR A 286 -9.91 -0.05 18.86
CA TYR A 286 -10.32 1.17 19.52
C TYR A 286 -9.34 1.56 20.62
#